data_1f21752ae23a01230e1d0b3648cfd72a
#
_entry.id   1f21752ae23a01230e1d0b3648cfd72a
#
_cell.length_a   1.000
_cell.length_b   1.000
_cell.length_c   1.000
_cell.angle_alpha   90.00
_cell.angle_beta   90.00
_cell.angle_gamma   90.00
#
_symmetry.space_group_name_H-M   'P 1'
#
loop_
_entity.id
_entity.type
_entity.pdbx_description
1 polymer ?
#
loop_
_entity_poly.entity_id
_entity_poly.type
_entity_poly.pdbx_seq_one_letter_code
_entity_poly.pdbx_strand_id
1 'polypeptide(L)'
;MAEDISLCLDRLGFHKFSICGHSLGGKVAMRLACDFPKAVDQLIVVDIAPRTYPAEHHLPTLTALLDLELSKIESRKEADHALTEKIPNWAFRQFLLTNLEMKNGVLTWLPNLQILRRSIQFLSANPLQSTDQFSGPSLFIRGGKSGYVRNEHFQEIKKYFPEAQIETL
;
A
#
# COMPACT_ATOMS: atom_id res chain seq x y z
N MET A 1 7.14 9.69 3.13
CA MET A 1 7.29 8.41 2.35
C MET A 1 7.71 8.67 0.89
N ALA A 2 7.01 9.50 0.08
CA ALA A 2 7.46 9.78 -1.28
C ALA A 2 8.85 10.47 -1.31
N GLU A 3 9.05 11.47 -0.47
CA GLU A 3 10.34 12.16 -0.29
C GLU A 3 11.45 11.19 0.15
N ASP A 4 11.16 10.26 1.05
CA ASP A 4 12.16 9.28 1.52
C ASP A 4 12.63 8.37 0.38
N ILE A 5 11.69 7.97 -0.50
CA ILE A 5 12.02 7.18 -1.69
C ILE A 5 12.83 8.02 -2.68
N SER A 6 12.45 9.27 -2.94
CA SER A 6 13.21 10.18 -3.80
C SER A 6 14.64 10.35 -3.31
N LEU A 7 14.83 10.63 -2.03
CA LEU A 7 16.16 10.75 -1.42
C LEU A 7 16.98 9.46 -1.50
N CYS A 8 16.33 8.30 -1.36
CA CYS A 8 16.99 7.00 -1.50
C CYS A 8 17.47 6.78 -2.94
N LEU A 9 16.61 7.06 -3.93
CA LEU A 9 16.94 6.92 -5.34
C LEU A 9 18.06 7.87 -5.77
N ASP A 10 18.03 9.12 -5.31
CA ASP A 10 19.09 10.09 -5.55
C ASP A 10 20.44 9.63 -4.98
N ARG A 11 20.47 9.08 -3.76
CA ARG A 11 21.69 8.51 -3.16
C ARG A 11 22.23 7.32 -3.92
N LEU A 12 21.35 6.55 -4.59
CA LEU A 12 21.72 5.42 -5.44
C LEU A 12 22.08 5.83 -6.87
N GLY A 13 21.98 7.13 -7.20
CA GLY A 13 22.29 7.66 -8.53
C GLY A 13 21.19 7.44 -9.57
N PHE A 14 19.96 7.08 -9.16
CA PHE A 14 18.82 6.94 -10.05
C PHE A 14 18.10 8.27 -10.22
N HIS A 15 18.42 9.01 -11.27
CA HIS A 15 17.80 10.30 -11.59
C HIS A 15 16.55 10.16 -12.47
N LYS A 16 16.38 8.99 -13.11
CA LYS A 16 15.20 8.59 -13.89
C LYS A 16 14.87 7.15 -13.61
N PHE A 17 13.58 6.85 -13.42
CA PHE A 17 13.12 5.50 -13.07
C PHE A 17 11.64 5.30 -13.42
N SER A 18 11.26 4.05 -13.61
CA SER A 18 9.87 3.62 -13.60
C SER A 18 9.52 3.12 -12.20
N ILE A 19 8.30 3.43 -11.74
CA ILE A 19 7.84 3.02 -10.41
C ILE A 19 6.57 2.19 -10.49
N CYS A 20 6.54 1.10 -9.72
CA CYS A 20 5.35 0.28 -9.53
C CYS A 20 4.97 0.27 -8.04
N GLY A 21 3.71 0.54 -7.74
CA GLY A 21 3.19 0.51 -6.38
C GLY A 21 1.87 -0.21 -6.26
N HIS A 22 1.75 -1.10 -5.26
CA HIS A 22 0.52 -1.80 -4.91
C HIS A 22 -0.11 -1.20 -3.65
N SER A 23 -1.43 -0.98 -3.66
CA SER A 23 -2.18 -0.50 -2.49
C SER A 23 -1.56 0.79 -1.91
N LEU A 24 -1.13 0.81 -0.65
CA LEU A 24 -0.43 1.95 -0.03
C LEU A 24 0.82 2.37 -0.83
N GLY A 25 1.58 1.41 -1.36
CA GLY A 25 2.70 1.68 -2.26
C GLY A 25 2.27 2.40 -3.55
N GLY A 26 1.07 2.11 -4.06
CA GLY A 26 0.45 2.83 -5.18
C GLY A 26 0.17 4.30 -4.84
N LYS A 27 -0.32 4.59 -3.63
CA LYS A 27 -0.51 5.97 -3.15
C LYS A 27 0.82 6.73 -3.09
N VAL A 28 1.86 6.07 -2.60
CA VAL A 28 3.21 6.66 -2.55
C VAL A 28 3.76 6.89 -3.95
N ALA A 29 3.58 5.93 -4.87
CA ALA A 29 4.00 6.04 -6.26
C ALA A 29 3.28 7.19 -7.00
N MET A 30 1.97 7.34 -6.80
CA MET A 30 1.19 8.46 -7.35
C MET A 30 1.71 9.81 -6.84
N ARG A 31 1.96 9.92 -5.53
CA ARG A 31 2.51 11.16 -4.94
C ARG A 31 3.89 11.48 -5.51
N LEU A 32 4.78 10.45 -5.60
CA LEU A 32 6.11 10.61 -6.14
C LEU A 32 6.08 11.07 -7.61
N ALA A 33 5.20 10.51 -8.44
CA ALA A 33 5.05 10.89 -9.83
C ALA A 33 4.58 12.35 -10.00
N CYS A 34 3.69 12.82 -9.13
CA CYS A 34 3.23 14.20 -9.15
C CYS A 34 4.29 15.18 -8.61
N ASP A 35 5.06 14.79 -7.57
CA ASP A 35 6.10 15.65 -6.99
C ASP A 35 7.36 15.74 -7.87
N PHE A 36 7.72 14.63 -8.54
CA PHE A 36 8.94 14.50 -9.32
C PHE A 36 8.68 14.05 -10.78
N PRO A 37 7.81 14.76 -11.55
CA PRO A 37 7.36 14.29 -12.87
C PRO A 37 8.48 14.16 -13.91
N LYS A 38 9.61 14.80 -13.71
CA LYS A 38 10.78 14.69 -14.60
C LYS A 38 11.66 13.47 -14.31
N ALA A 39 11.56 12.92 -13.10
CA ALA A 39 12.31 11.75 -12.67
C ALA A 39 11.54 10.43 -12.93
N VAL A 40 10.21 10.48 -12.99
CA VAL A 40 9.38 9.29 -13.23
C VAL A 40 9.12 9.13 -14.73
N ASP A 41 9.69 8.09 -15.32
CA ASP A 41 9.48 7.76 -16.73
C ASP A 41 8.14 7.05 -16.95
N GLN A 42 7.77 6.13 -16.07
CA GLN A 42 6.51 5.36 -16.13
C GLN A 42 5.98 5.08 -14.74
N LEU A 43 4.67 5.17 -14.58
CA LEU A 43 3.95 4.87 -13.35
C LEU A 43 3.07 3.62 -13.53
N ILE A 44 3.22 2.63 -12.64
CA ILE A 44 2.29 1.49 -12.54
C ILE A 44 1.66 1.49 -11.15
N VAL A 45 0.34 1.51 -11.11
CA VAL A 45 -0.44 1.49 -9.86
C VAL A 45 -1.31 0.24 -9.84
N VAL A 46 -1.17 -0.57 -8.78
CA VAL A 46 -1.90 -1.83 -8.65
C VAL A 46 -2.94 -1.73 -7.54
N ASP A 47 -4.18 -1.91 -7.92
CA ASP A 47 -5.39 -2.07 -7.09
C ASP A 47 -5.63 -0.98 -6.05
N ILE A 48 -5.40 0.27 -6.43
CA ILE A 48 -5.70 1.48 -5.64
C ILE A 48 -6.00 2.66 -6.58
N ALA A 49 -6.82 3.61 -6.15
CA ALA A 49 -7.11 4.85 -6.86
C ALA A 49 -6.71 6.08 -6.03
N PRO A 50 -6.53 7.28 -6.63
CA PRO A 50 -6.17 8.52 -5.95
C PRO A 50 -7.37 9.11 -5.18
N ARG A 51 -7.82 8.41 -4.14
CA ARG A 51 -8.98 8.77 -3.33
C ARG A 51 -8.79 8.44 -1.86
N THR A 52 -9.66 8.97 -1.02
CA THR A 52 -9.78 8.56 0.38
C THR A 52 -10.56 7.24 0.48
N TYR A 53 -10.04 6.32 1.28
CA TYR A 53 -10.67 5.05 1.63
C TYR A 53 -11.10 5.07 3.10
N PRO A 54 -12.15 4.34 3.50
CA PRO A 54 -12.54 4.24 4.90
C PRO A 54 -11.42 3.59 5.74
N ALA A 55 -10.87 4.35 6.69
CA ALA A 55 -9.80 3.85 7.55
C ALA A 55 -10.26 2.69 8.45
N GLU A 56 -11.55 2.67 8.76
CA GLU A 56 -12.22 1.66 9.59
C GLU A 56 -12.07 0.24 9.04
N HIS A 57 -11.91 0.08 7.74
CA HIS A 57 -11.71 -1.23 7.10
C HIS A 57 -10.41 -1.92 7.53
N HIS A 58 -9.39 -1.15 7.92
CA HIS A 58 -8.09 -1.70 8.31
C HIS A 58 -7.90 -1.86 9.82
N LEU A 59 -8.70 -1.15 10.62
CA LEU A 59 -8.58 -1.16 12.08
C LEU A 59 -8.77 -2.54 12.71
N PRO A 60 -9.77 -3.36 12.31
CA PRO A 60 -9.93 -4.70 12.89
C PRO A 60 -8.70 -5.59 12.67
N THR A 61 -8.14 -5.56 11.45
CA THR A 61 -6.93 -6.31 11.12
C THR A 61 -5.74 -5.85 11.96
N LEU A 62 -5.47 -4.53 12.00
CA LEU A 62 -4.36 -3.99 12.79
C LEU A 62 -4.53 -4.30 14.29
N THR A 63 -5.74 -4.23 14.80
CA THR A 63 -6.05 -4.60 16.19
C THR A 63 -5.76 -6.08 16.43
N ALA A 64 -6.24 -6.98 15.55
CA ALA A 64 -5.99 -8.41 15.67
C ALA A 64 -4.48 -8.75 15.70
N LEU A 65 -3.67 -8.07 14.86
CA LEU A 65 -2.22 -8.27 14.83
C LEU A 65 -1.53 -7.71 16.08
N LEU A 66 -1.98 -6.57 16.60
CA LEU A 66 -1.43 -5.96 17.82
C LEU A 66 -1.78 -6.72 19.09
N ASP A 67 -2.95 -7.35 19.13
CA ASP A 67 -3.41 -8.18 20.27
C ASP A 67 -2.71 -9.55 20.32
N LEU A 68 -1.94 -9.92 19.30
CA LEU A 68 -1.24 -11.19 19.27
C LEU A 68 -0.08 -11.17 20.25
N GLU A 69 -0.15 -12.00 21.31
CA GLU A 69 0.91 -12.12 22.31
C GLU A 69 2.10 -12.91 21.77
N LEU A 70 2.98 -12.24 20.99
CA LEU A 70 4.10 -12.88 20.31
C LEU A 70 5.09 -13.59 21.25
N SER A 71 5.15 -13.19 22.52
CA SER A 71 5.95 -13.87 23.56
C SER A 71 5.47 -15.28 23.89
N LYS A 72 4.21 -15.63 23.53
CA LYS A 72 3.60 -16.96 23.76
C LYS A 72 3.52 -17.80 22.48
N ILE A 73 4.06 -17.30 21.39
CA ILE A 73 3.95 -17.92 20.04
C ILE A 73 5.36 -18.27 19.58
N GLU A 74 5.58 -19.54 19.25
CA GLU A 74 6.90 -20.05 18.85
C GLU A 74 7.05 -20.15 17.33
N SER A 75 5.95 -20.12 16.56
CA SER A 75 5.98 -20.33 15.12
C SER A 75 4.93 -19.50 14.37
N ARG A 76 5.19 -19.27 13.08
CA ARG A 76 4.19 -18.65 12.17
C ARG A 76 2.90 -19.49 12.08
N LYS A 77 2.99 -20.82 12.25
CA LYS A 77 1.83 -21.71 12.25
C LYS A 77 0.93 -21.46 13.45
N GLU A 78 1.51 -21.25 14.61
CA GLU A 78 0.75 -20.89 15.83
C GLU A 78 0.15 -19.49 15.68
N ALA A 79 0.89 -18.53 15.13
CA ALA A 79 0.37 -17.19 14.83
C ALA A 79 -0.81 -17.25 13.84
N ASP A 80 -0.75 -18.07 12.78
CA ASP A 80 -1.85 -18.31 11.85
C ASP A 80 -3.07 -18.87 12.57
N HIS A 81 -2.88 -19.87 13.43
CA HIS A 81 -3.97 -20.48 14.21
C HIS A 81 -4.64 -19.45 15.14
N ALA A 82 -3.83 -18.67 15.87
CA ALA A 82 -4.34 -17.64 16.79
C ALA A 82 -5.14 -16.52 16.10
N LEU A 83 -4.84 -16.25 14.82
CA LEU A 83 -5.52 -15.23 14.04
C LEU A 83 -6.76 -15.76 13.28
N THR A 84 -7.05 -17.06 13.29
CA THR A 84 -8.07 -17.68 12.42
C THR A 84 -9.46 -17.08 12.62
N GLU A 85 -9.88 -16.84 13.86
CA GLU A 85 -11.21 -16.28 14.17
C GLU A 85 -11.31 -14.79 13.82
N LYS A 86 -10.24 -14.02 14.08
CA LYS A 86 -10.21 -12.55 13.85
C LYS A 86 -10.01 -12.20 12.36
N ILE A 87 -9.31 -13.05 11.61
CA ILE A 87 -9.01 -12.88 10.18
C ILE A 87 -9.31 -14.20 9.45
N PRO A 88 -10.58 -14.47 9.08
CA PRO A 88 -11.00 -15.79 8.54
C PRO A 88 -10.36 -16.13 7.18
N ASN A 89 -10.05 -15.14 6.34
CA ASN A 89 -9.46 -15.37 5.02
C ASN A 89 -8.02 -15.89 5.16
N TRP A 90 -7.81 -17.16 4.85
CA TRP A 90 -6.50 -17.81 4.95
C TRP A 90 -5.42 -17.14 4.11
N ALA A 91 -5.69 -16.83 2.84
CA ALA A 91 -4.71 -16.23 1.95
C ALA A 91 -4.25 -14.85 2.46
N PHE A 92 -5.20 -14.06 2.98
CA PHE A 92 -4.91 -12.76 3.58
C PHE A 92 -4.08 -12.90 4.87
N ARG A 93 -4.40 -13.89 5.75
CA ARG A 93 -3.57 -14.17 6.92
C ARG A 93 -2.14 -14.55 6.53
N GLN A 94 -1.98 -15.46 5.55
CA GLN A 94 -0.63 -15.82 5.08
C GLN A 94 0.15 -14.61 4.57
N PHE A 95 -0.48 -13.74 3.80
CA PHE A 95 0.12 -12.49 3.36
C PHE A 95 0.56 -11.60 4.54
N LEU A 96 -0.27 -11.42 5.56
CA LEU A 96 0.10 -10.64 6.76
C LEU A 96 1.28 -11.28 7.51
N LEU A 97 1.29 -12.59 7.64
CA LEU A 97 2.34 -13.34 8.35
C LEU A 97 3.69 -13.36 7.63
N THR A 98 3.76 -12.95 6.36
CA THR A 98 5.07 -12.70 5.70
C THR A 98 5.86 -11.61 6.39
N ASN A 99 5.19 -10.71 7.11
CA ASN A 99 5.80 -9.63 7.88
C ASN A 99 6.15 -10.02 9.33
N LEU A 100 6.05 -11.30 9.69
CA LEU A 100 6.44 -11.83 10.98
C LEU A 100 7.80 -12.52 10.84
N GLU A 101 8.79 -12.09 11.57
CA GLU A 101 10.15 -12.65 11.55
C GLU A 101 10.59 -13.17 12.93
N MET A 102 11.50 -14.14 12.94
CA MET A 102 12.18 -14.59 14.14
C MET A 102 13.44 -13.75 14.32
N LYS A 103 13.53 -12.99 15.42
CA LYS A 103 14.66 -12.16 15.76
C LYS A 103 15.12 -12.49 17.18
N ASN A 104 16.35 -12.96 17.32
CA ASN A 104 16.92 -13.38 18.62
C ASN A 104 16.03 -14.38 19.40
N GLY A 105 15.41 -15.33 18.69
CA GLY A 105 14.55 -16.35 19.29
C GLY A 105 13.11 -15.87 19.64
N VAL A 106 12.75 -14.65 19.28
CA VAL A 106 11.42 -14.08 19.52
C VAL A 106 10.78 -13.65 18.21
N LEU A 107 9.51 -13.96 18.01
CA LEU A 107 8.74 -13.46 16.87
C LEU A 107 8.47 -11.96 17.01
N THR A 108 8.74 -11.22 15.94
CA THR A 108 8.54 -9.77 15.86
C THR A 108 7.91 -9.36 14.55
N TRP A 109 7.09 -8.32 14.58
CA TRP A 109 6.57 -7.70 13.35
C TRP A 109 7.63 -6.80 12.71
N LEU A 110 7.89 -6.99 11.40
CA LEU A 110 8.75 -6.09 10.61
C LEU A 110 8.22 -4.64 10.60
N PRO A 111 6.92 -4.39 10.28
CA PRO A 111 6.39 -3.05 10.34
C PRO A 111 6.03 -2.64 11.77
N ASN A 112 6.13 -1.35 12.07
CA ASN A 112 5.63 -0.80 13.31
C ASN A 112 4.10 -0.67 13.27
N LEU A 113 3.38 -1.72 13.71
CA LEU A 113 1.93 -1.79 13.67
C LEU A 113 1.26 -0.68 14.50
N GLN A 114 1.89 -0.23 15.60
CA GLN A 114 1.34 0.85 16.42
C GLN A 114 1.37 2.19 15.67
N ILE A 115 2.46 2.48 14.97
CA ILE A 115 2.54 3.68 14.13
C ILE A 115 1.53 3.57 12.97
N LEU A 116 1.43 2.42 12.30
CA LEU A 116 0.45 2.21 11.25
C LEU A 116 -0.97 2.47 11.75
N ARG A 117 -1.33 1.93 12.93
CA ARG A 117 -2.66 2.15 13.53
C ARG A 117 -2.92 3.62 13.85
N ARG A 118 -1.96 4.32 14.42
CA ARG A 118 -2.08 5.76 14.74
C ARG A 118 -2.20 6.63 13.49
N SER A 119 -1.55 6.23 12.40
CA SER A 119 -1.49 6.98 11.15
C SER A 119 -2.56 6.55 10.13
N ILE A 120 -3.46 5.62 10.48
CA ILE A 120 -4.35 4.98 9.51
C ILE A 120 -5.25 5.97 8.77
N GLN A 121 -5.75 7.01 9.43
CA GLN A 121 -6.55 8.06 8.81
C GLN A 121 -5.76 8.78 7.72
N PHE A 122 -4.51 9.16 8.01
CA PHE A 122 -3.62 9.81 7.07
C PHE A 122 -3.25 8.89 5.89
N LEU A 123 -2.93 7.62 6.17
CA LEU A 123 -2.59 6.62 5.14
C LEU A 123 -3.78 6.28 4.23
N SER A 124 -5.00 6.37 4.76
CA SER A 124 -6.23 6.12 4.02
C SER A 124 -6.67 7.31 3.17
N ALA A 125 -6.21 8.53 3.44
CA ALA A 125 -6.56 9.74 2.70
C ALA A 125 -6.10 9.69 1.24
N ASN A 126 -6.73 10.52 0.39
CA ASN A 126 -6.23 10.76 -0.97
C ASN A 126 -4.79 11.32 -0.89
N PRO A 127 -3.80 10.72 -1.57
CA PRO A 127 -2.43 11.20 -1.54
C PRO A 127 -2.21 12.48 -2.36
N LEU A 128 -3.19 12.88 -3.18
CA LEU A 128 -3.08 13.97 -4.13
C LEU A 128 -3.98 15.15 -3.78
N GLN A 129 -3.54 16.34 -4.12
CA GLN A 129 -4.31 17.58 -4.08
C GLN A 129 -5.05 17.78 -5.41
N SER A 130 -6.07 18.64 -5.43
CA SER A 130 -6.90 18.86 -6.62
C SER A 130 -6.16 19.42 -7.84
N THR A 131 -5.01 20.03 -7.61
CA THR A 131 -4.13 20.64 -8.62
C THR A 131 -3.03 19.71 -9.11
N ASP A 132 -2.84 18.58 -8.45
CA ASP A 132 -1.80 17.62 -8.83
C ASP A 132 -2.14 16.94 -10.16
N GLN A 133 -1.12 16.74 -11.00
CA GLN A 133 -1.26 16.03 -12.26
C GLN A 133 0.09 15.41 -12.66
N PHE A 134 0.04 14.22 -13.23
CA PHE A 134 1.18 13.60 -13.90
C PHE A 134 0.77 13.16 -15.31
N SER A 135 1.38 13.78 -16.31
CA SER A 135 1.08 13.55 -17.74
C SER A 135 1.99 12.51 -18.40
N GLY A 136 2.83 11.83 -17.60
CA GLY A 136 3.65 10.71 -18.09
C GLY A 136 2.84 9.42 -18.28
N PRO A 137 3.41 8.44 -18.98
CA PRO A 137 2.79 7.14 -19.19
C PRO A 137 2.41 6.49 -17.86
N SER A 138 1.15 6.11 -17.72
CA SER A 138 0.60 5.55 -16.49
C SER A 138 -0.27 4.33 -16.76
N LEU A 139 -0.08 3.26 -15.99
CA LEU A 139 -0.89 2.05 -16.05
C LEU A 139 -1.51 1.78 -14.68
N PHE A 140 -2.84 1.73 -14.63
CA PHE A 140 -3.60 1.32 -13.45
C PHE A 140 -4.14 -0.09 -13.67
N ILE A 141 -3.72 -1.03 -12.83
CA ILE A 141 -4.18 -2.43 -12.87
C ILE A 141 -5.11 -2.65 -11.70
N ARG A 142 -6.32 -3.17 -11.97
CA ARG A 142 -7.28 -3.53 -10.92
C ARG A 142 -7.61 -5.01 -10.93
N GLY A 143 -7.92 -5.57 -9.77
CA GLY A 143 -8.53 -6.89 -9.69
C GLY A 143 -10.02 -6.83 -10.08
N GLY A 144 -10.49 -7.71 -10.97
CA GLY A 144 -11.89 -7.74 -11.40
C GLY A 144 -12.88 -8.05 -10.26
N LYS A 145 -12.40 -8.68 -9.18
CA LYS A 145 -13.17 -8.96 -7.95
C LYS A 145 -12.85 -8.00 -6.81
N SER A 146 -11.94 -7.05 -7.02
CA SER A 146 -11.53 -6.08 -6.01
C SER A 146 -12.54 -4.93 -5.90
N GLY A 147 -12.84 -4.51 -4.68
CA GLY A 147 -13.66 -3.32 -4.42
C GLY A 147 -12.86 -2.02 -4.37
N TYR A 148 -11.52 -2.07 -4.46
CA TYR A 148 -10.68 -0.89 -4.32
C TYR A 148 -10.73 0.04 -5.53
N VAL A 149 -10.74 -0.50 -6.76
CA VAL A 149 -10.86 0.30 -7.99
C VAL A 149 -12.08 -0.15 -8.77
N ARG A 150 -13.10 0.70 -8.82
CA ARG A 150 -14.36 0.49 -9.53
C ARG A 150 -14.44 1.39 -10.78
N ASN A 151 -15.37 1.09 -11.69
CA ASN A 151 -15.56 1.90 -12.91
C ASN A 151 -15.81 3.39 -12.60
N GLU A 152 -16.53 3.68 -11.52
CA GLU A 152 -16.81 5.04 -11.06
C GLU A 152 -15.56 5.86 -10.71
N HIS A 153 -14.43 5.18 -10.39
CA HIS A 153 -13.17 5.84 -10.06
C HIS A 153 -12.31 6.20 -11.29
N PHE A 154 -12.69 5.75 -12.49
CA PHE A 154 -11.87 5.95 -13.70
C PHE A 154 -11.74 7.42 -14.08
N GLN A 155 -12.81 8.20 -13.92
CA GLN A 155 -12.76 9.63 -14.19
C GLN A 155 -11.84 10.36 -13.19
N GLU A 156 -11.85 9.94 -11.92
CA GLU A 156 -10.96 10.49 -10.90
C GLU A 156 -9.49 10.14 -11.21
N ILE A 157 -9.20 8.91 -11.63
CA ILE A 157 -7.86 8.52 -12.09
C ILE A 157 -7.42 9.41 -13.25
N LYS A 158 -8.27 9.55 -14.28
CA LYS A 158 -7.95 10.35 -15.47
C LYS A 158 -7.77 11.84 -15.19
N LYS A 159 -8.41 12.37 -14.15
CA LYS A 159 -8.21 13.76 -13.70
C LYS A 159 -6.76 14.04 -13.29
N TYR A 160 -6.14 13.10 -12.54
CA TYR A 160 -4.77 13.23 -12.06
C TYR A 160 -3.73 12.66 -13.03
N PHE A 161 -4.14 11.65 -13.81
CA PHE A 161 -3.30 10.89 -14.75
C PHE A 161 -3.99 10.82 -16.11
N PRO A 162 -3.98 11.90 -16.93
CA PRO A 162 -4.74 11.95 -18.19
C PRO A 162 -4.32 10.86 -19.18
N GLU A 163 -3.04 10.47 -19.21
CA GLU A 163 -2.51 9.42 -20.07
C GLU A 163 -2.65 8.00 -19.48
N ALA A 164 -3.35 7.85 -18.35
CA ALA A 164 -3.49 6.54 -17.71
C ALA A 164 -4.24 5.54 -18.58
N GLN A 165 -3.70 4.36 -18.74
CA GLN A 165 -4.41 3.16 -19.18
C GLN A 165 -4.92 2.42 -17.94
N ILE A 166 -6.12 1.80 -18.02
CA ILE A 166 -6.73 1.08 -16.90
C ILE A 166 -7.07 -0.32 -17.37
N GLU A 167 -6.40 -1.31 -16.77
CA GLU A 167 -6.55 -2.72 -17.11
C GLU A 167 -7.20 -3.50 -15.95
N THR A 168 -7.95 -4.54 -16.30
CA THR A 168 -8.63 -5.42 -15.33
C THR A 168 -8.10 -6.84 -15.44
N LEU A 169 -7.64 -7.42 -14.32
CA LEU A 169 -7.21 -8.81 -14.20
C LEU A 169 -8.24 -9.66 -13.43
#